data_c71be2dd19641516371464c4c0d9ef23
#
_entry.id   c71be2dd19641516371464c4c0d9ef23
#
_cell.length_a   1.000
_cell.length_b   1.000
_cell.length_c   1.000
_cell.angle_alpha   90.00
_cell.angle_beta   90.00
_cell.angle_gamma   90.00
#
_symmetry.space_group_name_H-M   'P 1'
#
loop_
_entity.id
_entity.type
_entity.pdbx_description
1 polymer ?
#
loop_
_entity_poly.entity_id
_entity_poly.type
_entity_poly.pdbx_seq_one_letter_code
_entity_poly.pdbx_strand_id
1 'polypeptide(L)'
;MGKYILKRILYAVIALFVVSTVAFFAVRMIPGNPIEAMTEKLPDEIRQQVFEQYGFDKPILEQYKLFFKELFTEGDLGESLKYRGRKVTDTIASYAPVSGLLGAEAIAIGVISGIILGIVAALNRGKWLDYLVMFIAVVGIAVPNFVLASCFQYFLTIRFHLFPTTGWEGFSY
;
A
#
# COMPACT_ATOMS: atom_id res chain seq x y z
N MET A 1 25.61 -17.54 9.58
CA MET A 1 24.87 -16.49 8.87
C MET A 1 23.87 -17.07 7.86
N GLY A 2 24.26 -17.94 6.90
CA GLY A 2 23.35 -18.47 5.88
C GLY A 2 22.10 -19.19 6.40
N LYS A 3 22.24 -20.08 7.39
CA LYS A 3 21.10 -20.77 8.01
C LYS A 3 20.08 -19.82 8.66
N TYR A 4 20.54 -18.70 9.23
CA TYR A 4 19.66 -17.68 9.83
C TYR A 4 18.85 -16.95 8.74
N ILE A 5 19.51 -16.54 7.66
CA ILE A 5 18.87 -15.86 6.53
C ILE A 5 17.85 -16.77 5.87
N LEU A 6 18.21 -18.02 5.59
CA LEU A 6 17.30 -19.01 5.01
C LEU A 6 16.06 -19.24 5.87
N LYS A 7 16.24 -19.37 7.19
CA LYS A 7 15.13 -19.52 8.14
C LYS A 7 14.21 -18.30 8.16
N ARG A 8 14.77 -17.08 8.04
CA ARG A 8 14.00 -15.84 7.93
C ARG A 8 13.19 -15.76 6.66
N ILE A 9 13.82 -16.11 5.53
CA ILE A 9 13.12 -16.14 4.22
C ILE A 9 11.97 -17.16 4.28
N LEU A 10 12.21 -18.37 4.80
CA LEU A 10 11.17 -19.38 4.94
C LEU A 10 9.99 -18.88 5.79
N TYR A 11 10.26 -18.26 6.93
CA TYR A 11 9.20 -17.68 7.76
C TYR A 11 8.44 -16.54 7.06
N ALA A 12 9.13 -15.70 6.30
CA ALA A 12 8.49 -14.66 5.51
C ALA A 12 7.56 -15.24 4.45
N VAL A 13 8.00 -16.27 3.72
CA VAL A 13 7.17 -16.96 2.72
C VAL A 13 5.94 -17.60 3.36
N ILE A 14 6.12 -18.31 4.49
CA ILE A 14 4.99 -18.90 5.22
C ILE A 14 4.02 -17.82 5.69
N ALA A 15 4.52 -16.73 6.25
CA ALA A 15 3.69 -15.62 6.71
C ALA A 15 2.90 -14.99 5.56
N LEU A 16 3.54 -14.74 4.41
CA LEU A 16 2.87 -14.23 3.22
C LEU A 16 1.78 -15.20 2.72
N PHE A 17 2.07 -16.49 2.69
CA PHE A 17 1.08 -17.49 2.29
C PHE A 17 -0.12 -17.53 3.22
N VAL A 18 0.11 -17.51 4.54
CA VAL A 18 -0.96 -17.49 5.55
C VAL A 18 -1.79 -16.22 5.43
N VAL A 19 -1.16 -15.05 5.34
CA VAL A 19 -1.86 -13.76 5.18
C VAL A 19 -2.68 -13.73 3.91
N SER A 20 -2.12 -14.18 2.78
CA SER A 20 -2.84 -14.26 1.50
C SER A 20 -4.03 -15.20 1.56
N THR A 21 -3.87 -16.35 2.22
CA THR A 21 -4.95 -17.31 2.44
C THR A 21 -6.07 -16.71 3.28
N VAL A 22 -5.73 -16.12 4.43
CA VAL A 22 -6.72 -15.46 5.31
C VAL A 22 -7.43 -14.33 4.59
N ALA A 23 -6.69 -13.49 3.88
CA ALA A 23 -7.26 -12.38 3.10
C ALA A 23 -8.21 -12.87 2.01
N PHE A 24 -7.83 -13.95 1.29
CA PHE A 24 -8.68 -14.55 0.26
C PHE A 24 -10.04 -14.98 0.80
N PHE A 25 -10.04 -15.73 1.90
CA PHE A 25 -11.29 -16.19 2.52
C PHE A 25 -12.05 -15.03 3.19
N ALA A 26 -11.36 -14.12 3.87
CA ALA A 26 -12.00 -12.99 4.52
C ALA A 26 -12.80 -12.12 3.54
N VAL A 27 -12.22 -11.80 2.38
CA VAL A 27 -12.90 -10.99 1.35
C VAL A 27 -14.14 -11.72 0.80
N ARG A 28 -14.06 -13.04 0.64
CA ARG A 28 -15.18 -13.83 0.10
C ARG A 28 -16.26 -14.20 1.12
N MET A 29 -15.96 -14.07 2.40
CA MET A 29 -16.95 -14.27 3.49
C MET A 29 -17.75 -13.01 3.81
N ILE A 30 -17.36 -11.85 3.27
CA ILE A 30 -18.13 -10.61 3.45
C ILE A 30 -19.48 -10.78 2.74
N PRO A 31 -20.61 -10.63 3.45
CA PRO A 31 -21.92 -10.67 2.83
C PRO A 31 -22.08 -9.52 1.83
N GLY A 32 -22.61 -9.84 0.66
CA GLY A 32 -22.65 -8.93 -0.48
C GLY A 32 -21.42 -9.07 -1.35
N ASN A 33 -21.46 -10.09 -2.23
CA ASN A 33 -20.40 -10.31 -3.22
C ASN A 33 -20.15 -9.01 -3.99
N PRO A 34 -18.90 -8.48 -4.01
CA PRO A 34 -18.59 -7.24 -4.74
C PRO A 34 -19.00 -7.30 -6.22
N ILE A 35 -19.00 -8.48 -6.83
CA ILE A 35 -19.49 -8.68 -8.20
C ILE A 35 -21.01 -8.58 -8.28
N GLU A 36 -21.75 -9.08 -7.31
CA GLU A 36 -23.20 -8.88 -7.24
C GLU A 36 -23.55 -7.40 -7.21
N ALA A 37 -22.91 -6.63 -6.33
CA ALA A 37 -23.12 -5.20 -6.25
C ALA A 37 -22.76 -4.46 -7.55
N MET A 38 -21.73 -4.91 -8.27
CA MET A 38 -21.30 -4.32 -9.56
C MET A 38 -22.20 -4.74 -10.73
N THR A 39 -22.86 -5.86 -10.63
CA THR A 39 -23.67 -6.46 -11.71
C THR A 39 -25.18 -6.38 -11.44
N GLU A 40 -25.60 -5.83 -10.31
CA GLU A 40 -27.01 -5.71 -9.91
C GLU A 40 -27.90 -5.06 -10.98
N LYS A 41 -27.34 -4.09 -11.73
CA LYS A 41 -28.04 -3.36 -12.79
C LYS A 41 -27.88 -3.97 -14.18
N LEU A 42 -27.20 -5.10 -14.31
CA LEU A 42 -26.99 -5.77 -15.58
C LEU A 42 -28.06 -6.83 -15.84
N PRO A 43 -28.41 -7.10 -17.12
CA PRO A 43 -29.24 -8.25 -17.47
C PRO A 43 -28.62 -9.55 -16.97
N ASP A 44 -29.47 -10.52 -16.63
CA ASP A 44 -29.04 -11.79 -16.01
C ASP A 44 -28.01 -12.57 -16.86
N GLU A 45 -28.14 -12.53 -18.19
CA GLU A 45 -27.19 -13.17 -19.10
C GLU A 45 -25.78 -12.57 -18.99
N ILE A 46 -25.70 -11.23 -18.93
CA ILE A 46 -24.41 -10.51 -18.79
C ILE A 46 -23.84 -10.71 -17.39
N ARG A 47 -24.70 -10.76 -16.38
CA ARG A 47 -24.30 -11.04 -15.01
C ARG A 47 -23.65 -12.41 -14.92
N GLN A 48 -24.24 -13.43 -15.50
CA GLN A 48 -23.72 -14.78 -15.49
C GLN A 48 -22.35 -14.87 -16.19
N GLN A 49 -22.18 -14.22 -17.34
CA GLN A 49 -20.88 -14.14 -18.03
C GLN A 49 -19.79 -13.49 -17.16
N VAL A 50 -20.15 -12.43 -16.44
CA VAL A 50 -19.20 -11.77 -15.51
C VAL A 50 -18.85 -12.72 -14.34
N PHE A 51 -19.80 -13.44 -13.79
CA PHE A 51 -19.54 -14.43 -12.72
C PHE A 51 -18.60 -15.54 -13.19
N GLU A 52 -18.82 -16.06 -14.41
CA GLU A 52 -17.95 -17.07 -15.02
C GLU A 52 -16.55 -16.51 -15.31
N GLN A 53 -16.44 -15.28 -15.83
CA GLN A 53 -15.17 -14.62 -16.13
C GLN A 53 -14.31 -14.46 -14.88
N TYR A 54 -14.91 -14.09 -13.75
CA TYR A 54 -14.19 -13.93 -12.47
C TYR A 54 -14.14 -15.23 -11.63
N GLY A 55 -14.68 -16.33 -12.15
CA GLY A 55 -14.69 -17.64 -11.49
C GLY A 55 -15.51 -17.71 -10.21
N PHE A 56 -16.47 -16.79 -10.02
CA PHE A 56 -17.34 -16.78 -8.85
C PHE A 56 -18.49 -17.81 -8.93
N ASP A 57 -18.69 -18.42 -10.09
CA ASP A 57 -19.55 -19.57 -10.34
C ASP A 57 -19.06 -20.84 -9.66
N LYS A 58 -17.74 -20.91 -9.34
CA LYS A 58 -17.09 -22.12 -8.80
C LYS A 58 -17.14 -22.17 -7.28
N PRO A 59 -17.04 -23.37 -6.69
CA PRO A 59 -16.86 -23.52 -5.25
C PRO A 59 -15.63 -22.75 -4.75
N ILE A 60 -15.71 -22.16 -3.55
CA ILE A 60 -14.67 -21.29 -2.98
C ILE A 60 -13.28 -21.96 -2.94
N LEU A 61 -13.22 -23.27 -2.74
CA LEU A 61 -11.97 -24.04 -2.75
C LEU A 61 -11.35 -24.15 -4.15
N GLU A 62 -12.17 -24.20 -5.19
CA GLU A 62 -11.69 -24.17 -6.57
C GLU A 62 -11.18 -22.79 -6.94
N GLN A 63 -11.90 -21.74 -6.56
CA GLN A 63 -11.44 -20.36 -6.72
C GLN A 63 -10.07 -20.14 -6.03
N TYR A 64 -9.90 -20.67 -4.83
CA TYR A 64 -8.63 -20.61 -4.10
C TYR A 64 -7.49 -21.31 -4.83
N LYS A 65 -7.73 -22.53 -5.33
CA LYS A 65 -6.74 -23.29 -6.10
C LYS A 65 -6.36 -22.57 -7.41
N LEU A 66 -7.35 -22.03 -8.13
CA LEU A 66 -7.13 -21.28 -9.37
C LEU A 66 -6.31 -20.02 -9.10
N PHE A 67 -6.65 -19.24 -8.08
CA PHE A 67 -5.91 -18.04 -7.70
C PHE A 67 -4.42 -18.34 -7.45
N PHE A 68 -4.12 -19.36 -6.64
CA PHE A 68 -2.72 -19.70 -6.37
C PHE A 68 -2.02 -20.34 -7.58
N LYS A 69 -2.75 -21.09 -8.41
CA LYS A 69 -2.20 -21.61 -9.65
C LYS A 69 -1.78 -20.48 -10.57
N GLU A 70 -2.65 -19.53 -10.87
CA GLU A 70 -2.37 -18.39 -11.74
C GLU A 70 -1.24 -17.51 -11.15
N LEU A 71 -1.26 -17.27 -9.84
CA LEU A 71 -0.20 -16.54 -9.16
C LEU A 71 1.17 -17.19 -9.33
N PHE A 72 1.28 -18.52 -9.19
CA PHE A 72 2.57 -19.22 -9.25
C PHE A 72 3.01 -19.60 -10.66
N THR A 73 2.08 -19.81 -11.61
CA THR A 73 2.42 -20.19 -12.98
C THR A 73 2.57 -18.99 -13.91
N GLU A 74 1.78 -17.95 -13.72
CA GLU A 74 1.70 -16.81 -14.63
C GLU A 74 2.10 -15.48 -13.96
N GLY A 75 2.26 -15.48 -12.63
CA GLY A 75 2.47 -14.25 -11.86
C GLY A 75 1.27 -13.32 -11.90
N ASP A 76 0.08 -13.85 -12.22
CA ASP A 76 -1.16 -13.09 -12.33
C ASP A 76 -1.91 -13.06 -11.00
N LEU A 77 -2.28 -11.88 -10.55
CA LEU A 77 -3.07 -11.65 -9.35
C LEU A 77 -4.58 -11.55 -9.65
N GLY A 78 -4.96 -11.84 -10.91
CA GLY A 78 -6.32 -11.75 -11.39
C GLY A 78 -6.76 -10.33 -11.78
N GLU A 79 -8.00 -10.23 -12.21
CA GLU A 79 -8.60 -8.96 -12.59
C GLU A 79 -9.06 -8.14 -11.38
N SER A 80 -8.99 -6.81 -11.55
CA SER A 80 -9.42 -5.88 -10.50
C SER A 80 -10.95 -5.90 -10.35
N LEU A 81 -11.43 -6.16 -9.15
CA LEU A 81 -12.86 -6.03 -8.83
C LEU A 81 -13.38 -4.59 -8.92
N LYS A 82 -12.48 -3.59 -8.86
CA LYS A 82 -12.85 -2.17 -8.93
C LYS A 82 -12.79 -1.61 -10.35
N TYR A 83 -11.81 -2.04 -11.15
CA TYR A 83 -11.58 -1.53 -12.50
C TYR A 83 -11.71 -2.68 -13.49
N ARG A 84 -12.84 -2.75 -14.20
CA ARG A 84 -13.12 -3.80 -15.19
C ARG A 84 -12.06 -3.85 -16.28
N GLY A 85 -11.66 -5.07 -16.66
CA GLY A 85 -10.71 -5.32 -17.74
C GLY A 85 -9.28 -4.90 -17.42
N ARG A 86 -8.96 -4.59 -16.16
CA ARG A 86 -7.62 -4.22 -15.71
C ARG A 86 -7.07 -5.27 -14.73
N LYS A 87 -5.92 -5.82 -15.04
CA LYS A 87 -5.23 -6.75 -14.14
C LYS A 87 -4.69 -6.04 -12.90
N VAL A 88 -4.72 -6.72 -11.77
CA VAL A 88 -4.12 -6.22 -10.51
C VAL A 88 -2.61 -6.07 -10.67
N THR A 89 -1.96 -7.01 -11.35
CA THR A 89 -0.53 -6.97 -11.69
C THR A 89 -0.14 -5.71 -12.47
N ASP A 90 -0.92 -5.32 -13.50
CA ASP A 90 -0.66 -4.12 -14.29
C ASP A 90 -0.85 -2.85 -13.44
N THR A 91 -1.83 -2.87 -12.56
CA THR A 91 -2.07 -1.76 -11.64
C THR A 91 -0.88 -1.58 -10.69
N ILE A 92 -0.40 -2.67 -10.09
CA ILE A 92 0.77 -2.63 -9.21
C ILE A 92 2.02 -2.18 -9.99
N ALA A 93 2.28 -2.78 -11.16
CA ALA A 93 3.43 -2.42 -11.99
C ALA A 93 3.44 -0.95 -12.39
N SER A 94 2.27 -0.35 -12.62
CA SER A 94 2.14 1.06 -12.98
C SER A 94 2.41 2.01 -11.82
N TYR A 95 1.98 1.66 -10.59
CA TYR A 95 2.06 2.57 -9.44
C TYR A 95 3.21 2.27 -8.47
N ALA A 96 3.70 1.02 -8.43
CA ALA A 96 4.77 0.63 -7.52
C ALA A 96 6.08 1.43 -7.70
N PRO A 97 6.53 1.76 -8.94
CA PRO A 97 7.75 2.55 -9.12
C PRO A 97 7.65 3.94 -8.48
N VAL A 98 6.55 4.64 -8.72
CA VAL A 98 6.31 5.98 -8.13
C VAL A 98 6.21 5.91 -6.62
N SER A 99 5.41 4.97 -6.10
CA SER A 99 5.27 4.75 -4.66
C SER A 99 6.59 4.35 -4.00
N GLY A 100 7.39 3.51 -4.68
CA GLY A 100 8.70 3.09 -4.21
C GLY A 100 9.70 4.24 -4.14
N LEU A 101 9.72 5.10 -5.15
CA LEU A 101 10.58 6.27 -5.19
C LEU A 101 10.21 7.27 -4.09
N LEU A 102 8.93 7.63 -3.98
CA LEU A 102 8.43 8.50 -2.90
C LEU A 102 8.74 7.92 -1.51
N GLY A 103 8.58 6.61 -1.34
CA GLY A 103 8.92 5.93 -0.09
C GLY A 103 10.41 6.00 0.22
N ALA A 104 11.27 5.80 -0.77
CA ALA A 104 12.71 5.89 -0.60
C ALA A 104 13.16 7.32 -0.23
N GLU A 105 12.61 8.33 -0.88
CA GLU A 105 12.86 9.74 -0.57
C GLU A 105 12.41 10.10 0.84
N ALA A 106 11.20 9.69 1.23
CA ALA A 106 10.68 9.92 2.58
C ALA A 106 11.56 9.26 3.65
N ILE A 107 12.02 8.03 3.41
CA ILE A 107 12.95 7.33 4.31
C ILE A 107 14.30 8.06 4.38
N ALA A 108 14.85 8.47 3.25
CA ALA A 108 16.13 9.20 3.22
C ALA A 108 16.05 10.52 4.02
N ILE A 109 15.01 11.32 3.78
CA ILE A 109 14.76 12.56 4.52
C ILE A 109 14.56 12.28 6.01
N GLY A 110 13.74 11.26 6.35
CA GLY A 110 13.47 10.89 7.73
C GLY A 110 14.71 10.41 8.48
N VAL A 111 15.54 9.58 7.86
CA VAL A 111 16.79 9.08 8.45
C VAL A 111 17.79 10.21 8.65
N ILE A 112 18.03 11.04 7.63
CA ILE A 112 19.00 12.14 7.70
C ILE A 112 18.57 13.15 8.77
N SER A 113 17.32 13.62 8.71
CA SER A 113 16.80 14.57 9.70
C SER A 113 16.75 13.98 11.11
N GLY A 114 16.36 12.72 11.26
CA GLY A 114 16.33 12.03 12.53
C GLY A 114 17.72 11.88 13.17
N ILE A 115 18.75 11.54 12.38
CA ILE A 115 20.13 11.46 12.86
C ILE A 115 20.61 12.85 13.29
N ILE A 116 20.41 13.88 12.49
CA ILE A 116 20.83 15.26 12.82
C ILE A 116 20.16 15.73 14.11
N LEU A 117 18.84 15.61 14.20
CA LEU A 117 18.07 15.98 15.37
C LEU A 117 18.47 15.17 16.61
N GLY A 118 18.69 13.86 16.45
CA GLY A 118 19.16 12.98 17.53
C GLY A 118 20.54 13.39 18.06
N ILE A 119 21.47 13.75 17.18
CA ILE A 119 22.81 14.26 17.58
C ILE A 119 22.66 15.59 18.33
N VAL A 120 21.86 16.52 17.82
CA VAL A 120 21.62 17.81 18.46
C VAL A 120 21.04 17.64 19.87
N ALA A 121 20.04 16.77 20.03
CA ALA A 121 19.46 16.44 21.33
C ALA A 121 20.50 15.82 22.28
N ALA A 122 21.28 14.86 21.81
CA ALA A 122 22.30 14.17 22.61
C ALA A 122 23.39 15.12 23.11
N LEU A 123 23.89 16.02 22.23
CA LEU A 123 24.91 17.02 22.59
C LEU A 123 24.38 18.12 23.53
N ASN A 124 23.08 18.35 23.54
CA ASN A 124 22.40 19.33 24.36
C ASN A 124 21.53 18.76 25.45
N ARG A 125 21.82 17.55 25.92
CA ARG A 125 21.03 16.80 26.90
C ARG A 125 20.69 17.66 28.12
N GLY A 126 19.38 17.75 28.42
CA GLY A 126 18.85 18.55 29.53
C GLY A 126 18.81 20.07 29.29
N LYS A 127 19.16 20.55 28.08
CA LYS A 127 19.02 21.94 27.67
C LYS A 127 17.79 22.17 26.80
N TRP A 128 17.48 23.43 26.52
CA TRP A 128 16.28 23.80 25.76
C TRP A 128 16.21 23.15 24.35
N LEU A 129 17.34 22.95 23.68
CA LEU A 129 17.41 22.30 22.38
C LEU A 129 16.97 20.82 22.44
N ASP A 130 17.34 20.12 23.49
CA ASP A 130 16.89 18.75 23.72
C ASP A 130 15.37 18.67 23.85
N TYR A 131 14.80 19.55 24.68
CA TYR A 131 13.34 19.66 24.83
C TYR A 131 12.64 20.06 23.54
N LEU A 132 13.22 20.95 22.74
CA LEU A 132 12.67 21.35 21.44
C LEU A 132 12.62 20.16 20.46
N VAL A 133 13.71 19.41 20.35
CA VAL A 133 13.76 18.21 19.48
C VAL A 133 12.75 17.17 19.95
N MET A 134 12.66 16.92 21.25
CA MET A 134 11.65 16.00 21.79
C MET A 134 10.23 16.48 21.50
N PHE A 135 9.96 17.79 21.64
CA PHE A 135 8.66 18.36 21.31
C PHE A 135 8.30 18.13 19.82
N ILE A 136 9.24 18.43 18.90
CA ILE A 136 9.05 18.19 17.46
C ILE A 136 8.76 16.70 17.18
N ALA A 137 9.51 15.78 17.81
CA ALA A 137 9.31 14.35 17.63
C ALA A 137 7.94 13.90 18.14
N VAL A 138 7.52 14.37 19.32
CA VAL A 138 6.20 14.06 19.89
C VAL A 138 5.06 14.59 19.02
N VAL A 139 5.16 15.84 18.54
CA VAL A 139 4.18 16.43 17.63
C VAL A 139 4.10 15.61 16.33
N GLY A 140 5.25 15.22 15.77
CA GLY A 140 5.31 14.41 14.55
C GLY A 140 4.66 13.02 14.68
N ILE A 141 4.67 12.44 15.89
CA ILE A 141 4.03 11.13 16.17
C ILE A 141 2.55 11.32 16.56
N ALA A 142 2.23 12.36 17.33
CA ALA A 142 0.90 12.59 17.87
C ALA A 142 -0.09 13.10 16.82
N VAL A 143 0.37 13.88 15.85
CA VAL A 143 -0.50 14.42 14.79
C VAL A 143 -0.70 13.36 13.70
N PRO A 144 -1.96 13.04 13.34
CA PRO A 144 -2.23 12.09 12.26
C PRO A 144 -1.57 12.51 10.94
N ASN A 145 -0.94 11.58 10.23
CA ASN A 145 -0.17 11.85 9.02
C ASN A 145 -0.96 12.59 7.94
N PHE A 146 -2.26 12.27 7.77
CA PHE A 146 -3.11 12.95 6.78
C PHE A 146 -3.33 14.43 7.12
N VAL A 147 -3.35 14.80 8.41
CA VAL A 147 -3.47 16.20 8.85
C VAL A 147 -2.19 16.95 8.51
N LEU A 148 -1.02 16.38 8.84
CA LEU A 148 0.26 16.96 8.47
C LEU A 148 0.40 17.11 6.96
N ALA A 149 0.03 16.08 6.19
CA ALA A 149 0.07 16.11 4.73
C ALA A 149 -0.81 17.23 4.17
N SER A 150 -2.05 17.37 4.67
CA SER A 150 -2.96 18.44 4.25
C SER A 150 -2.42 19.84 4.61
N CYS A 151 -1.82 19.99 5.78
CA CYS A 151 -1.19 21.25 6.18
C CYS A 151 -0.01 21.58 5.26
N PHE A 152 0.89 20.64 5.01
CA PHE A 152 2.01 20.84 4.08
C PHE A 152 1.52 21.15 2.66
N GLN A 153 0.53 20.44 2.16
CA GLN A 153 -0.06 20.73 0.86
C GLN A 153 -0.61 22.15 0.81
N TYR A 154 -1.37 22.58 1.82
CA TYR A 154 -1.91 23.94 1.87
C TYR A 154 -0.79 25.00 1.84
N PHE A 155 0.19 24.88 2.72
CA PHE A 155 1.26 25.88 2.81
C PHE A 155 2.17 25.86 1.60
N LEU A 156 2.63 24.68 1.16
CA LEU A 156 3.64 24.57 0.10
C LEU A 156 3.05 24.82 -1.30
N THR A 157 1.79 24.39 -1.53
CA THR A 157 1.20 24.51 -2.86
C THR A 157 0.28 25.72 -2.99
N ILE A 158 -0.63 25.95 -2.02
CA ILE A 158 -1.65 27.00 -2.15
C ILE A 158 -1.10 28.35 -1.64
N ARG A 159 -0.37 28.36 -0.50
CA ARG A 159 0.07 29.63 0.12
C ARG A 159 1.38 30.13 -0.46
N PHE A 160 2.36 29.26 -0.67
CA PHE A 160 3.69 29.61 -1.15
C PHE A 160 3.93 29.30 -2.63
N HIS A 161 3.06 28.54 -3.28
CA HIS A 161 3.16 28.15 -4.69
C HIS A 161 4.52 27.50 -5.06
N LEU A 162 5.10 26.75 -4.13
CA LEU A 162 6.39 26.09 -4.33
C LEU A 162 6.28 24.78 -5.11
N PHE A 163 5.12 24.14 -5.03
CA PHE A 163 4.85 22.84 -5.67
C PHE A 163 3.46 22.85 -6.31
N PRO A 164 3.21 22.03 -7.35
CA PRO A 164 1.87 21.83 -7.88
C PRO A 164 0.98 21.09 -6.87
N THR A 165 -0.33 21.26 -7.02
CA THR A 165 -1.32 20.64 -6.12
C THR A 165 -1.45 19.13 -6.32
N THR A 166 -1.17 18.66 -7.52
CA THR A 166 -1.29 17.23 -7.90
C THR A 166 -0.29 16.90 -9.00
N GLY A 167 0.05 15.63 -9.09
CA GLY A 167 0.95 15.11 -10.10
C GLY A 167 2.32 14.72 -9.53
N TRP A 168 3.05 13.98 -10.32
CA TRP A 168 4.43 13.59 -10.07
C TRP A 168 5.18 13.60 -11.40
N GLU A 169 6.06 14.56 -11.57
CA GLU A 169 6.91 14.68 -12.77
C GLU A 169 8.41 14.60 -12.42
N GLY A 170 8.73 14.05 -11.24
CA GLY A 170 10.10 13.96 -10.74
C GLY A 170 10.58 15.29 -10.13
N PHE A 171 11.90 15.50 -10.10
CA PHE A 171 12.55 16.71 -9.56
C PHE A 171 12.57 17.90 -10.52
N SER A 172 11.86 17.86 -11.63
CA SER A 172 11.88 18.89 -12.68
C SER A 172 10.73 19.91 -12.56
N TYR A 173 10.47 20.39 -11.34
CA TYR A 173 9.59 21.53 -11.10
C TYR A 173 10.40 22.79 -10.81
#